data_605218f83b2d2ed213b5d0f0e4759f85
#
_entry.id   605218f83b2d2ed213b5d0f0e4759f85
#
_cell.length_a   1.000
_cell.length_b   1.000
_cell.length_c   1.000
_cell.angle_alpha   90.00
_cell.angle_beta   90.00
_cell.angle_gamma   90.00
#
_symmetry.space_group_name_H-M   'P 1'
#
loop_
_entity.id
_entity.type
_entity.pdbx_description
1 polymer ?
#
loop_
_entity_poly.entity_id
_entity_poly.type
_entity_poly.pdbx_seq_one_letter_code
_entity_poly.pdbx_strand_id
1 'polypeptide(L)'
;KLYPPTDVRMVIDRALACPAQAIVITGGEPLLYPLGVLTETLHEKGLQIFLETSGTHPFSGYFDWVCLSPKRQQPPLDEALERAHELKVIVESESDFEWAERNAARVRPECMLYLQPEWSVAERVMPAMVEYAKTHPKWNISIQTHKYMHIP
;
A
#
# COMPACT_ATOMS: atom_id res chain seq x y z
N LYS A 1 8.99 20.27 2.59
CA LYS A 1 10.32 20.06 3.21
C LYS A 1 11.02 18.99 2.38
N LEU A 2 12.16 19.31 1.78
CA LEU A 2 13.06 18.31 1.20
C LEU A 2 13.75 17.61 2.37
N TYR A 3 13.47 16.32 2.53
CA TYR A 3 14.22 15.49 3.47
C TYR A 3 15.59 15.20 2.84
N PRO A 4 16.69 15.42 3.56
CA PRO A 4 18.02 15.12 3.03
C PRO A 4 18.14 13.61 2.78
N PRO A 5 18.93 13.19 1.77
CA PRO A 5 19.29 11.79 1.60
C PRO A 5 19.85 11.23 2.91
N THR A 6 19.32 10.09 3.33
CA THR A 6 19.75 9.41 4.55
C THR A 6 20.52 8.14 4.16
N ASP A 7 21.64 7.89 4.82
CA ASP A 7 22.40 6.66 4.62
C ASP A 7 21.53 5.46 4.99
N VAL A 8 21.50 4.45 4.12
CA VAL A 8 20.69 3.24 4.31
C VAL A 8 21.03 2.52 5.61
N ARG A 9 22.30 2.56 6.05
CA ARG A 9 22.74 1.96 7.32
C ARG A 9 22.05 2.61 8.53
N MET A 10 21.91 3.94 8.50
CA MET A 10 21.19 4.66 9.55
C MET A 10 19.70 4.27 9.60
N VAL A 11 19.10 4.00 8.45
CA VAL A 11 17.70 3.54 8.39
C VAL A 11 17.59 2.14 8.98
N ILE A 12 18.50 1.24 8.60
CA ILE A 12 18.59 -0.12 9.14
C ILE A 12 18.76 -0.10 10.67
N ASP A 13 19.73 0.66 11.16
CA ASP A 13 20.01 0.75 12.60
C ASP A 13 18.79 1.26 13.39
N ARG A 14 18.09 2.26 12.87
CA ARG A 14 16.86 2.76 13.48
C ARG A 14 15.73 1.74 13.48
N ALA A 15 15.56 1.01 12.38
CA ALA A 15 14.55 -0.05 12.29
C ALA A 15 14.84 -1.17 13.32
N LEU A 16 16.10 -1.61 13.41
CA LEU A 16 16.52 -2.66 14.35
C LEU A 16 16.49 -2.22 15.82
N ALA A 17 16.55 -0.91 16.11
CA ALA A 17 16.41 -0.39 17.45
C ALA A 17 14.96 -0.44 17.97
N CYS A 18 13.98 -0.62 17.10
CA CYS A 18 12.57 -0.77 17.49
C CYS A 18 12.29 -2.25 17.81
N PRO A 19 11.50 -2.55 18.87
CA PRO A 19 11.12 -3.91 19.22
C PRO A 19 10.02 -4.49 18.33
N ALA A 20 9.90 -3.99 17.10
CA ALA A 20 8.91 -4.44 16.12
C ALA A 20 9.43 -5.68 15.37
N GLN A 21 8.51 -6.57 15.00
CA GLN A 21 8.81 -7.76 14.20
C GLN A 21 8.58 -7.55 12.71
N ALA A 22 8.01 -6.40 12.35
CA ALA A 22 7.73 -6.03 10.97
C ALA A 22 7.95 -4.55 10.74
N ILE A 23 8.27 -4.18 9.51
CA ILE A 23 8.34 -2.80 9.05
C ILE A 23 7.43 -2.59 7.83
N VAL A 24 6.90 -1.39 7.70
CA VAL A 24 6.19 -0.95 6.51
C VAL A 24 7.03 0.09 5.79
N ILE A 25 7.41 -0.19 4.55
CA ILE A 25 8.07 0.77 3.68
C ILE A 25 6.98 1.49 2.88
N THR A 26 6.85 2.77 3.14
CA THR A 26 5.83 3.64 2.57
C THR A 26 6.41 5.04 2.32
N GLY A 27 5.57 6.00 1.97
CA GLY A 27 5.96 7.38 1.70
C GLY A 27 5.51 7.79 0.30
N GLY A 28 6.15 8.71 -0.41
CA GLY A 28 5.77 9.07 -1.77
C GLY A 28 5.59 7.85 -2.68
N GLU A 29 6.63 7.44 -3.40
CA GLU A 29 6.68 6.14 -4.08
C GLU A 29 8.00 5.45 -3.72
N PRO A 30 7.98 4.41 -2.87
CA PRO A 30 9.20 3.77 -2.40
C PRO A 30 10.04 3.13 -3.53
N LEU A 31 9.38 2.57 -4.55
CA LEU A 31 10.07 1.91 -5.67
C LEU A 31 10.85 2.86 -6.59
N LEU A 32 10.81 4.17 -6.34
CA LEU A 32 11.75 5.12 -6.94
C LEU A 32 13.20 4.91 -6.48
N TYR A 33 13.40 4.18 -5.39
CA TYR A 33 14.70 3.97 -4.77
C TYR A 33 15.12 2.50 -4.83
N PRO A 34 16.43 2.20 -4.89
CA PRO A 34 16.94 0.83 -4.82
C PRO A 34 16.80 0.32 -3.37
N LEU A 35 15.79 -0.50 -3.12
CA LEU A 35 15.46 -1.00 -1.79
C LEU A 35 16.17 -2.32 -1.42
N GLY A 36 16.92 -2.94 -2.34
CA GLY A 36 17.54 -4.26 -2.13
C GLY A 36 18.33 -4.35 -0.83
N VAL A 37 19.35 -3.51 -0.67
CA VAL A 37 20.21 -3.54 0.53
C VAL A 37 19.42 -3.36 1.82
N LEU A 38 18.44 -2.45 1.82
CA LEU A 38 17.59 -2.20 3.00
C LEU A 38 16.76 -3.43 3.35
N THR A 39 15.99 -3.93 2.39
CA THR A 39 15.00 -4.97 2.64
C THR A 39 15.65 -6.34 2.90
N GLU A 40 16.68 -6.69 2.14
CA GLU A 40 17.41 -7.94 2.33
C GLU A 40 18.10 -7.99 3.70
N THR A 41 18.80 -6.90 4.08
CA THR A 41 19.45 -6.84 5.39
C THR A 41 18.45 -6.96 6.55
N LEU A 42 17.31 -6.28 6.47
CA LEU A 42 16.30 -6.33 7.52
C LEU A 42 15.61 -7.72 7.57
N HIS A 43 15.37 -8.32 6.40
CA HIS A 43 14.82 -9.67 6.31
C HIS A 43 15.79 -10.71 6.92
N GLU A 44 17.08 -10.63 6.63
CA GLU A 44 18.13 -11.48 7.24
C GLU A 44 18.21 -11.34 8.77
N LYS A 45 17.79 -10.20 9.30
CA LYS A 45 17.66 -9.94 10.74
C LYS A 45 16.32 -10.39 11.34
N GLY A 46 15.46 -11.03 10.53
CA GLY A 46 14.22 -11.64 10.97
C GLY A 46 13.01 -10.70 10.99
N LEU A 47 13.10 -9.51 10.37
CA LEU A 47 11.94 -8.63 10.24
C LEU A 47 11.10 -9.02 9.01
N GLN A 48 9.79 -8.95 9.14
CA GLN A 48 8.89 -8.98 8.00
C GLN A 48 8.89 -7.60 7.30
N ILE A 49 8.92 -7.62 5.97
CA ILE A 49 9.02 -6.42 5.14
C ILE A 49 7.72 -6.22 4.37
N PHE A 50 6.98 -5.17 4.69
CA PHE A 50 5.74 -4.80 4.01
C PHE A 50 5.98 -3.57 3.16
N LEU A 51 5.41 -3.55 1.95
CA LEU A 51 5.51 -2.45 1.00
C LEU A 51 4.12 -1.86 0.74
N GLU A 52 4.01 -0.54 0.81
CA GLU A 52 2.90 0.21 0.21
C GLU A 52 3.39 0.97 -1.01
N THR A 53 2.83 0.70 -2.18
CA THR A 53 3.28 1.28 -3.46
C THR A 53 2.11 1.56 -4.40
N SER A 54 2.27 2.54 -5.29
CA SER A 54 1.38 2.71 -6.45
C SER A 54 1.63 1.67 -7.55
N GLY A 55 2.77 0.95 -7.49
CA GLY A 55 3.16 -0.05 -8.46
C GLY A 55 3.63 0.51 -9.81
N THR A 56 3.99 1.78 -9.87
CA THR A 56 4.35 2.47 -11.12
C THR A 56 5.81 2.31 -11.53
N HIS A 57 6.63 1.65 -10.68
CA HIS A 57 8.05 1.42 -10.90
C HIS A 57 8.41 -0.05 -10.72
N PRO A 58 9.48 -0.55 -11.37
CA PRO A 58 9.94 -1.92 -11.19
C PRO A 58 10.32 -2.21 -9.74
N PHE A 59 10.08 -3.44 -9.32
CA PHE A 59 10.43 -3.86 -7.97
C PHE A 59 11.95 -3.97 -7.80
N SER A 60 12.43 -3.52 -6.64
CA SER A 60 13.79 -3.74 -6.17
C SER A 60 13.75 -4.11 -4.70
N GLY A 61 14.33 -5.27 -4.35
CA GLY A 61 14.35 -5.77 -2.98
C GLY A 61 13.34 -6.88 -2.68
N TYR A 62 13.36 -7.31 -1.43
CA TYR A 62 12.52 -8.39 -0.90
C TYR A 62 11.33 -7.83 -0.12
N PHE A 63 10.15 -8.42 -0.30
CA PHE A 63 8.93 -8.03 0.40
C PHE A 63 8.11 -9.27 0.75
N ASP A 64 7.76 -9.41 2.02
CA ASP A 64 6.84 -10.44 2.51
C ASP A 64 5.38 -10.12 2.16
N TRP A 65 5.05 -8.83 2.08
CA TRP A 65 3.72 -8.34 1.75
C TRP A 65 3.77 -7.10 0.86
N VAL A 66 2.94 -7.07 -0.16
CA VAL A 66 2.80 -5.93 -1.08
C VAL A 66 1.37 -5.44 -1.06
N CYS A 67 1.15 -4.23 -0.55
CA CYS A 67 -0.08 -3.47 -0.69
C CYS A 67 0.04 -2.57 -1.92
N LEU A 68 -0.71 -2.89 -2.97
CA LEU A 68 -0.80 -2.11 -4.19
C LEU A 68 -1.93 -1.09 -4.07
N SER A 69 -1.60 0.19 -4.18
CA SER A 69 -2.57 1.30 -4.18
C SER A 69 -2.50 2.06 -5.52
N PRO A 70 -3.15 1.58 -6.59
CA PRO A 70 -3.01 2.13 -7.93
C PRO A 70 -3.53 3.55 -8.02
N LYS A 71 -2.89 4.36 -8.87
CA LYS A 71 -3.28 5.76 -9.14
C LYS A 71 -3.80 5.90 -10.56
N ARG A 72 -4.86 6.70 -10.75
CA ARG A 72 -5.46 6.89 -12.08
C ARG A 72 -4.52 7.57 -13.07
N GLN A 73 -3.70 8.50 -12.58
CA GLN A 73 -2.80 9.30 -13.39
C GLN A 73 -1.64 8.46 -13.98
N GLN A 74 -1.25 7.42 -13.27
CA GLN A 74 -0.19 6.51 -13.69
C GLN A 74 -0.56 5.08 -13.26
N PRO A 75 -1.05 4.25 -14.20
CA PRO A 75 -1.44 2.88 -13.90
C PRO A 75 -0.25 2.05 -13.40
N PRO A 76 -0.50 1.03 -12.57
CA PRO A 76 0.53 0.12 -12.11
C PRO A 76 1.07 -0.74 -13.24
N LEU A 77 2.32 -1.17 -13.12
CA LEU A 77 2.93 -2.18 -13.97
C LEU A 77 2.28 -3.55 -13.76
N ASP A 78 2.31 -4.41 -14.76
CA ASP A 78 1.77 -5.78 -14.66
C ASP A 78 2.45 -6.57 -13.53
N GLU A 79 3.78 -6.44 -13.38
CA GLU A 79 4.51 -7.04 -12.26
C GLU A 79 3.91 -6.67 -10.89
N ALA A 80 3.47 -5.43 -10.71
CA ALA A 80 2.89 -4.98 -9.45
C ALA A 80 1.54 -5.64 -9.17
N LEU A 81 0.72 -5.81 -10.20
CA LEU A 81 -0.56 -6.51 -10.10
C LEU A 81 -0.38 -8.00 -9.79
N GLU A 82 0.62 -8.64 -10.42
CA GLU A 82 0.94 -10.05 -10.18
C GLU A 82 1.51 -10.29 -8.78
N ARG A 83 2.24 -9.33 -8.21
CA ARG A 83 2.88 -9.43 -6.89
C ARG A 83 2.00 -8.95 -5.74
N ALA A 84 0.88 -8.28 -6.02
CA ALA A 84 0.02 -7.74 -4.98
C ALA A 84 -0.57 -8.84 -4.07
N HIS A 85 -0.39 -8.70 -2.78
CA HIS A 85 -1.07 -9.46 -1.74
C HIS A 85 -2.35 -8.74 -1.31
N GLU A 86 -2.35 -7.43 -1.43
CA GLU A 86 -3.44 -6.53 -1.12
C GLU A 86 -3.59 -5.49 -2.22
N LEU A 87 -4.80 -5.31 -2.73
CA LEU A 87 -5.18 -4.20 -3.61
C LEU A 87 -6.03 -3.23 -2.81
N LYS A 88 -5.52 -2.03 -2.57
CA LYS A 88 -6.19 -0.97 -1.83
C LYS A 88 -6.52 0.20 -2.73
N VAL A 89 -7.79 0.35 -3.10
CA VAL A 89 -8.25 1.41 -3.99
C VAL A 89 -8.82 2.56 -3.18
N ILE A 90 -8.30 3.76 -3.44
CA ILE A 90 -8.79 4.99 -2.81
C ILE A 90 -10.07 5.43 -3.54
N VAL A 91 -11.11 5.71 -2.76
CA VAL A 91 -12.43 6.10 -3.24
C VAL A 91 -12.69 7.58 -2.91
N GLU A 92 -12.82 8.39 -3.93
CA GLU A 92 -13.22 9.80 -3.84
C GLU A 92 -14.67 10.00 -4.27
N SER A 93 -15.20 9.09 -5.10
CA SER A 93 -16.55 9.11 -5.64
C SER A 93 -16.98 7.72 -6.08
N GLU A 94 -18.26 7.54 -6.37
CA GLU A 94 -18.80 6.24 -6.84
C GLU A 94 -18.18 5.78 -8.18
N SER A 95 -17.67 6.70 -9.01
CA SER A 95 -16.96 6.33 -10.24
C SER A 95 -15.66 5.54 -9.99
N ASP A 96 -15.17 5.52 -8.75
CA ASP A 96 -13.97 4.78 -8.38
C ASP A 96 -14.23 3.29 -8.19
N PHE A 97 -15.48 2.87 -8.01
CA PHE A 97 -15.82 1.44 -7.96
C PHE A 97 -15.51 0.75 -9.28
N GLU A 98 -15.79 1.37 -10.42
CA GLU A 98 -15.42 0.82 -11.73
C GLU A 98 -13.90 0.71 -11.89
N TRP A 99 -13.15 1.70 -11.41
CA TRP A 99 -11.68 1.66 -11.37
C TRP A 99 -11.18 0.53 -10.48
N ALA A 100 -11.81 0.33 -9.33
CA ALA A 100 -11.48 -0.76 -8.41
C ALA A 100 -11.69 -2.12 -9.07
N GLU A 101 -12.83 -2.33 -9.75
CA GLU A 101 -13.12 -3.58 -10.45
C GLU A 101 -12.13 -3.87 -11.59
N ARG A 102 -11.75 -2.85 -12.36
CA ARG A 102 -10.74 -3.01 -13.42
C ARG A 102 -9.39 -3.47 -12.90
N ASN A 103 -8.95 -2.97 -11.74
CA ASN A 103 -7.71 -3.43 -11.12
C ASN A 103 -7.88 -4.80 -10.47
N ALA A 104 -9.02 -5.05 -9.81
CA ALA A 104 -9.31 -6.33 -9.19
C ALA A 104 -9.33 -7.50 -10.19
N ALA A 105 -9.75 -7.25 -11.43
CA ALA A 105 -9.73 -8.25 -12.50
C ALA A 105 -8.31 -8.64 -12.98
N ARG A 106 -7.28 -7.91 -12.55
CA ARG A 106 -5.89 -8.08 -12.99
C ARG A 106 -4.96 -8.60 -11.90
N VAL A 107 -5.38 -8.59 -10.66
CA VAL A 107 -4.59 -9.17 -9.55
C VAL A 107 -4.88 -10.66 -9.41
N ARG A 108 -4.04 -11.35 -8.63
CA ARG A 108 -4.22 -12.78 -8.34
C ARG A 108 -5.53 -13.02 -7.57
N PRO A 109 -6.16 -14.19 -7.72
CA PRO A 109 -7.41 -14.53 -7.01
C PRO A 109 -7.30 -14.44 -5.48
N GLU A 110 -6.12 -14.69 -4.93
CA GLU A 110 -5.84 -14.65 -3.49
C GLU A 110 -5.59 -13.24 -2.96
N CYS A 111 -5.49 -12.25 -3.85
CA CYS A 111 -5.24 -10.86 -3.46
C CYS A 111 -6.42 -10.32 -2.66
N MET A 112 -6.14 -9.79 -1.48
CA MET A 112 -7.16 -9.15 -0.64
C MET A 112 -7.56 -7.81 -1.24
N LEU A 113 -8.88 -7.57 -1.34
CA LEU A 113 -9.40 -6.36 -1.99
C LEU A 113 -9.96 -5.39 -0.96
N TYR A 114 -9.48 -4.15 -0.99
CA TYR A 114 -9.89 -3.08 -0.08
C TYR A 114 -10.29 -1.82 -0.83
N LEU A 115 -11.41 -1.25 -0.39
CA LEU A 115 -11.81 0.13 -0.69
C LEU A 115 -11.46 1.00 0.52
N GLN A 116 -10.78 2.10 0.29
CA GLN A 116 -10.43 3.06 1.34
C GLN A 116 -10.93 4.44 0.94
N PRO A 117 -11.73 5.13 1.79
CA PRO A 117 -12.16 6.48 1.46
C PRO A 117 -10.97 7.44 1.43
N GLU A 118 -10.94 8.34 0.45
CA GLU A 118 -10.07 9.49 0.54
C GLU A 118 -10.49 10.32 1.76
N TRP A 119 -9.52 10.76 2.56
CA TRP A 119 -9.78 11.31 3.89
C TRP A 119 -10.68 12.55 3.89
N SER A 120 -10.46 13.49 2.97
CA SER A 120 -11.18 14.75 2.94
C SER A 120 -12.66 14.60 2.57
N VAL A 121 -13.04 13.50 1.95
CA VAL A 121 -14.41 13.18 1.52
C VAL A 121 -14.98 11.93 2.17
N ALA A 122 -14.29 11.39 3.19
CA ALA A 122 -14.62 10.11 3.81
C ALA A 122 -16.07 10.02 4.27
N GLU A 123 -16.57 11.05 4.97
CA GLU A 123 -17.98 11.08 5.43
C GLU A 123 -18.98 11.01 4.28
N ARG A 124 -18.65 11.64 3.15
CA ARG A 124 -19.53 11.69 1.97
C ARG A 124 -19.57 10.37 1.22
N VAL A 125 -18.43 9.68 1.09
CA VAL A 125 -18.34 8.46 0.26
C VAL A 125 -18.59 7.18 1.04
N MET A 126 -18.43 7.19 2.35
CA MET A 126 -18.56 5.99 3.21
C MET A 126 -19.92 5.30 3.06
N PRO A 127 -21.08 5.99 3.04
CA PRO A 127 -22.36 5.31 2.86
C PRO A 127 -22.44 4.49 1.56
N ALA A 128 -21.98 5.07 0.43
CA ALA A 128 -21.95 4.37 -0.85
C ALA A 128 -20.97 3.19 -0.84
N MET A 129 -19.81 3.33 -0.20
CA MET A 129 -18.85 2.24 -0.04
C MET A 129 -19.42 1.06 0.76
N VAL A 130 -20.17 1.34 1.84
CA VAL A 130 -20.81 0.31 2.65
C VAL A 130 -21.87 -0.44 1.83
N GLU A 131 -22.74 0.25 1.10
CA GLU A 131 -23.73 -0.39 0.23
C GLU A 131 -23.06 -1.19 -0.90
N TYR A 132 -22.00 -0.67 -1.47
CA TYR A 132 -21.22 -1.38 -2.48
C TYR A 132 -20.60 -2.67 -1.93
N ALA A 133 -19.96 -2.64 -0.77
CA ALA A 133 -19.35 -3.82 -0.14
C ALA A 133 -20.40 -4.89 0.23
N LYS A 134 -21.61 -4.50 0.65
CA LYS A 134 -22.72 -5.44 0.91
C LYS A 134 -23.14 -6.25 -0.33
N THR A 135 -23.09 -5.62 -1.50
CA THR A 135 -23.46 -6.24 -2.78
C THR A 135 -22.27 -6.89 -3.50
N HIS A 136 -21.06 -6.57 -3.09
CA HIS A 136 -19.80 -7.09 -3.65
C HIS A 136 -18.90 -7.64 -2.53
N PRO A 137 -19.24 -8.80 -1.94
CA PRO A 137 -18.61 -9.31 -0.70
C PRO A 137 -17.13 -9.65 -0.81
N LYS A 138 -16.55 -9.59 -2.00
CA LYS A 138 -15.09 -9.69 -2.20
C LYS A 138 -14.32 -8.45 -1.70
N TRP A 139 -15.01 -7.30 -1.55
CA TRP A 139 -14.43 -6.05 -1.10
C TRP A 139 -14.55 -5.86 0.40
N ASN A 140 -13.45 -5.50 1.03
CA ASN A 140 -13.39 -5.05 2.40
C ASN A 140 -13.27 -3.53 2.44
N ILE A 141 -13.69 -2.91 3.56
CA ILE A 141 -13.49 -1.48 3.77
C ILE A 141 -12.28 -1.29 4.67
N SER A 142 -11.33 -0.47 4.21
CA SER A 142 -10.18 -0.02 4.99
C SER A 142 -10.41 1.41 5.46
N ILE A 143 -9.96 1.72 6.68
CA ILE A 143 -9.97 3.07 7.23
C ILE A 143 -8.56 3.50 7.61
N GLN A 144 -8.27 4.80 7.52
CA GLN A 144 -7.00 5.36 7.94
C GLN A 144 -6.97 5.53 9.48
N THR A 145 -6.83 4.41 10.20
CA THR A 145 -6.91 4.35 11.66
C THR A 145 -5.96 5.34 12.35
N HIS A 146 -4.76 5.54 11.79
CA HIS A 146 -3.78 6.50 12.32
C HIS A 146 -4.33 7.93 12.42
N LYS A 147 -5.19 8.34 11.48
CA LYS A 147 -5.82 9.68 11.51
C LYS A 147 -6.81 9.83 12.66
N TYR A 148 -7.57 8.77 12.96
CA TYR A 148 -8.47 8.76 14.11
C TYR A 148 -7.72 8.73 15.44
N MET A 149 -6.54 8.11 15.45
CA MET A 149 -5.66 8.05 16.62
C MET A 149 -4.75 9.26 16.76
N HIS A 150 -4.81 10.23 15.83
CA HIS A 150 -3.92 11.40 15.76
C HIS A 150 -2.42 11.03 15.77
N ILE A 151 -2.08 9.91 15.14
CA ILE A 151 -0.70 9.48 14.92
C ILE A 151 -0.25 10.06 13.55
N PRO A 152 0.97 10.66 13.47
CA PRO A 152 1.46 11.27 12.24
C PRO A 152 1.71 10.23 11.11
#